data_f65e600f2bd88518b29669f6cbc38667
#
_entry.id   f65e600f2bd88518b29669f6cbc38667
#
_cell.length_a   1.000
_cell.length_b   1.000
_cell.length_c   1.000
_cell.angle_alpha   90.00
_cell.angle_beta   90.00
_cell.angle_gamma   90.00
#
_symmetry.space_group_name_H-M   'P 1'
#
loop_
_entity.id
_entity.type
_entity.pdbx_description
1 polymer ?
#
loop_
_entity_poly.entity_id
_entity_poly.type
_entity_poly.pdbx_seq_one_letter_code
_entity_poly.pdbx_strand_id
1 'polypeptide(L)'
;MKEYQDIHQLAIRYFNGTITREEEHTLQQFLAGGEENCALFREWEDEWTVSHIDDADTQNAWETLLGRINVEKEKSKATVNWRSVLFRAAMLLIVVGSVAYAFMARQKEQYYICKAPDGNKTEIILPDSTHVWLNAGSSLKYSSRFNDDNRNVSLEGEAYFEVTHHDNKKFTVKTDNYDVVVKGTKFDVASYQSDPVSMVSLVKGSVELAYEKGVIDMKPGERVVLDKNTGEFTKEKYTDDSRAWIDNRTELDNISLIDLARVLSRQYDVKIHVQSARLANTHFAVSLRNKETIMDVLDALQMIEPMKITRNKRDIYITE
;
A
#
# COMPACT_ATOMS: atom_id res chain seq x y z
N MET A 1 -34.91 51.62 -28.38
CA MET A 1 -36.05 50.82 -28.85
C MET A 1 -36.16 50.78 -30.41
N LYS A 2 -36.00 51.88 -31.14
CA LYS A 2 -36.05 51.86 -32.63
C LYS A 2 -34.93 51.02 -33.26
N GLU A 3 -33.72 51.17 -32.72
CA GLU A 3 -32.50 50.47 -33.22
C GLU A 3 -32.59 48.92 -33.07
N TYR A 4 -33.19 48.42 -31.98
CA TYR A 4 -33.40 47.01 -31.77
C TYR A 4 -34.47 46.41 -32.70
N GLN A 5 -35.51 47.21 -33.07
CA GLN A 5 -36.52 46.76 -34.02
C GLN A 5 -35.95 46.63 -35.44
N ASP A 6 -35.04 47.51 -35.85
CA ASP A 6 -34.38 47.47 -37.14
C ASP A 6 -33.46 46.20 -37.25
N ILE A 7 -32.70 45.88 -36.18
CA ILE A 7 -31.82 44.72 -36.14
C ILE A 7 -32.63 43.39 -36.15
N HIS A 8 -33.76 43.33 -35.42
CA HIS A 8 -34.64 42.16 -35.44
C HIS A 8 -35.21 41.89 -36.83
N GLN A 9 -35.56 42.97 -37.61
CA GLN A 9 -35.97 42.79 -38.98
C GLN A 9 -34.85 42.29 -39.88
N LEU A 10 -33.62 42.69 -39.67
CA LEU A 10 -32.44 42.15 -40.35
C LEU A 10 -32.24 40.65 -40.05
N ALA A 11 -32.43 40.22 -38.80
CA ALA A 11 -32.37 38.84 -38.40
C ALA A 11 -33.43 37.98 -39.10
N ILE A 12 -34.68 38.47 -39.18
CA ILE A 12 -35.76 37.79 -39.93
C ILE A 12 -35.43 37.66 -41.42
N ARG A 13 -34.86 38.71 -42.07
CA ARG A 13 -34.42 38.63 -43.45
C ARG A 13 -33.27 37.65 -43.64
N TYR A 14 -32.37 37.54 -42.67
CA TYR A 14 -31.29 36.55 -42.64
C TYR A 14 -31.87 35.12 -42.60
N PHE A 15 -32.81 34.84 -41.71
CA PHE A 15 -33.46 33.54 -41.61
C PHE A 15 -34.27 33.18 -42.87
N ASN A 16 -34.84 34.18 -43.53
CA ASN A 16 -35.56 33.99 -44.79
C ASN A 16 -34.65 33.91 -46.04
N GLY A 17 -33.32 34.07 -45.87
CA GLY A 17 -32.36 34.06 -46.98
C GLY A 17 -32.49 35.26 -47.94
N THR A 18 -33.12 36.37 -47.51
CA THR A 18 -33.41 37.55 -48.34
C THR A 18 -32.57 38.76 -47.95
N ILE A 19 -31.59 38.60 -47.08
CA ILE A 19 -30.71 39.66 -46.60
C ILE A 19 -29.69 40.07 -47.68
N THR A 20 -29.40 41.39 -47.78
CA THR A 20 -28.34 41.90 -48.65
C THR A 20 -26.98 41.89 -47.96
N ARG A 21 -25.85 41.98 -48.68
CA ARG A 21 -24.51 41.96 -48.12
C ARG A 21 -24.25 43.10 -47.17
N GLU A 22 -24.84 44.26 -47.37
CA GLU A 22 -24.67 45.44 -46.50
C GLU A 22 -25.45 45.22 -45.19
N GLU A 23 -26.64 44.67 -45.28
CA GLU A 23 -27.46 44.32 -44.10
C GLU A 23 -26.85 43.21 -43.29
N GLU A 24 -26.28 42.19 -43.94
CA GLU A 24 -25.58 41.10 -43.29
C GLU A 24 -24.35 41.62 -42.48
N HIS A 25 -23.59 42.54 -43.05
CA HIS A 25 -22.47 43.17 -42.37
C HIS A 25 -22.91 43.93 -41.09
N THR A 26 -24.08 44.59 -41.17
CA THR A 26 -24.67 45.31 -40.02
C THR A 26 -25.10 44.31 -38.92
N LEU A 27 -25.67 43.19 -39.30
CA LEU A 27 -26.06 42.11 -38.38
C LEU A 27 -24.82 41.48 -37.73
N GLN A 28 -23.77 41.25 -38.51
CA GLN A 28 -22.48 40.74 -37.97
C GLN A 28 -21.82 41.70 -36.96
N GLN A 29 -21.88 43.01 -37.22
CA GLN A 29 -21.40 44.01 -36.25
C GLN A 29 -22.20 43.98 -34.95
N PHE A 30 -23.51 43.81 -35.03
CA PHE A 30 -24.35 43.69 -33.86
C PHE A 30 -23.96 42.44 -33.03
N LEU A 31 -23.76 41.27 -33.69
CA LEU A 31 -23.37 40.03 -33.05
C LEU A 31 -21.97 40.11 -32.41
N ALA A 32 -21.06 40.87 -33.04
CA ALA A 32 -19.73 41.11 -32.50
C ALA A 32 -19.71 42.02 -31.22
N GLY A 33 -20.84 42.67 -30.93
CA GLY A 33 -20.99 43.60 -29.81
C GLY A 33 -21.09 42.94 -28.42
N GLY A 34 -21.23 41.60 -28.33
CA GLY A 34 -21.21 40.89 -27.05
C GLY A 34 -22.08 39.62 -27.01
N GLU A 35 -21.93 38.90 -25.91
CA GLU A 35 -22.60 37.59 -25.70
C GLU A 35 -24.15 37.75 -25.55
N GLU A 36 -24.59 38.90 -25.04
CA GLU A 36 -26.01 39.25 -24.92
C GLU A 36 -26.69 39.36 -26.29
N ASN A 37 -26.03 39.97 -27.30
CA ASN A 37 -26.56 40.10 -28.65
C ASN A 37 -26.64 38.74 -29.36
N CYS A 38 -25.69 37.85 -29.10
CA CYS A 38 -25.75 36.48 -29.61
C CYS A 38 -26.88 35.65 -28.97
N ALA A 39 -27.17 35.88 -27.69
CA ALA A 39 -28.28 35.23 -27.02
C ALA A 39 -29.63 35.68 -27.54
N LEU A 40 -29.79 37.00 -27.81
CA LEU A 40 -30.98 37.58 -28.38
C LEU A 40 -31.23 37.08 -29.83
N PHE A 41 -30.17 36.94 -30.63
CA PHE A 41 -30.26 36.40 -31.98
C PHE A 41 -30.74 34.95 -32.01
N ARG A 42 -30.30 34.12 -31.05
CA ARG A 42 -30.79 32.73 -30.91
C ARG A 42 -32.26 32.68 -30.48
N GLU A 43 -32.68 33.58 -29.61
CA GLU A 43 -34.10 33.68 -29.25
C GLU A 43 -34.99 34.01 -30.45
N TRP A 44 -34.56 34.94 -31.34
CA TRP A 44 -35.24 35.27 -32.56
C TRP A 44 -35.22 34.12 -33.61
N GLU A 45 -34.14 33.34 -33.66
CA GLU A 45 -34.03 32.14 -34.52
C GLU A 45 -35.03 31.07 -34.07
N ASP A 46 -35.12 30.83 -32.76
CA ASP A 46 -36.05 29.88 -32.17
C ASP A 46 -37.52 30.30 -32.45
N GLU A 47 -37.84 31.59 -32.25
CA GLU A 47 -39.18 32.15 -32.53
C GLU A 47 -39.55 32.08 -34.02
N TRP A 48 -38.61 32.39 -34.92
CA TRP A 48 -38.80 32.26 -36.37
C TRP A 48 -39.00 30.81 -36.77
N THR A 49 -38.21 29.89 -36.27
CA THR A 49 -38.31 28.44 -36.55
C THR A 49 -39.67 27.90 -36.15
N VAL A 50 -40.18 28.26 -34.96
CA VAL A 50 -41.50 27.86 -34.51
C VAL A 50 -42.62 28.43 -35.37
N SER A 51 -42.48 29.69 -35.86
CA SER A 51 -43.51 30.37 -36.67
C SER A 51 -43.53 29.95 -38.13
N HIS A 52 -42.46 29.31 -38.64
CA HIS A 52 -42.32 28.90 -40.05
C HIS A 52 -42.30 27.36 -40.22
N ILE A 53 -42.63 26.63 -39.20
CA ILE A 53 -42.99 25.21 -39.33
C ILE A 53 -44.37 25.16 -39.94
N ASP A 54 -44.42 25.07 -41.29
CA ASP A 54 -45.69 24.95 -42.00
C ASP A 54 -46.27 23.56 -41.70
N ASP A 55 -47.40 23.51 -41.01
CA ASP A 55 -48.07 22.27 -40.59
C ASP A 55 -48.40 21.33 -41.75
N ALA A 56 -48.57 21.86 -42.96
CA ALA A 56 -48.88 21.08 -44.14
C ALA A 56 -47.67 20.29 -44.70
N ASP A 57 -46.47 20.87 -44.71
CA ASP A 57 -45.25 20.19 -45.17
C ASP A 57 -44.75 19.16 -44.14
N THR A 58 -44.94 19.45 -42.86
CA THR A 58 -44.57 18.53 -41.78
C THR A 58 -45.50 17.31 -41.75
N GLN A 59 -46.80 17.48 -41.99
CA GLN A 59 -47.76 16.37 -42.08
C GLN A 59 -47.49 15.49 -43.30
N ASN A 60 -47.24 16.08 -44.49
CA ASN A 60 -46.88 15.32 -45.69
C ASN A 60 -45.53 14.58 -45.54
N ALA A 61 -44.54 15.18 -44.92
CA ALA A 61 -43.28 14.53 -44.61
C ALA A 61 -43.47 13.39 -43.59
N TRP A 62 -44.32 13.60 -42.58
CA TRP A 62 -44.65 12.59 -41.56
C TRP A 62 -45.41 11.42 -42.13
N GLU A 63 -46.43 11.67 -42.97
CA GLU A 63 -47.17 10.60 -43.68
C GLU A 63 -46.28 9.82 -44.65
N THR A 64 -45.35 10.49 -45.33
CA THR A 64 -44.37 9.85 -46.24
C THR A 64 -43.41 8.97 -45.44
N LEU A 65 -42.94 9.42 -44.27
CA LEU A 65 -42.11 8.66 -43.34
C LEU A 65 -42.86 7.46 -42.76
N LEU A 66 -44.10 7.67 -42.28
CA LEU A 66 -44.95 6.59 -41.77
C LEU A 66 -45.28 5.56 -42.87
N GLY A 67 -45.48 6.01 -44.14
CA GLY A 67 -45.66 5.13 -45.28
C GLY A 67 -44.41 4.27 -45.54
N ARG A 68 -43.21 4.83 -45.46
CA ARG A 68 -41.95 4.10 -45.61
C ARG A 68 -41.70 3.13 -44.44
N ILE A 69 -41.97 3.53 -43.21
CA ILE A 69 -41.83 2.67 -42.03
C ILE A 69 -42.81 1.50 -42.07
N ASN A 70 -44.05 1.70 -42.53
CA ASN A 70 -45.05 0.64 -42.66
C ASN A 70 -44.74 -0.33 -43.81
N VAL A 71 -44.16 0.14 -44.92
CA VAL A 71 -43.74 -0.71 -46.05
C VAL A 71 -42.53 -1.57 -45.67
N GLU A 72 -41.62 -1.05 -44.83
CA GLU A 72 -40.52 -1.86 -44.29
C GLU A 72 -40.99 -2.88 -43.24
N LYS A 73 -42.09 -2.58 -42.51
CA LYS A 73 -42.63 -3.55 -41.52
C LYS A 73 -43.27 -4.77 -42.16
N GLU A 74 -43.78 -4.68 -43.38
CA GLU A 74 -44.35 -5.85 -44.09
C GLU A 74 -43.27 -6.72 -44.77
N LYS A 75 -42.07 -6.20 -45.04
CA LYS A 75 -40.99 -6.98 -45.68
C LYS A 75 -40.01 -7.65 -44.76
N SER A 76 -40.08 -7.41 -43.48
CA SER A 76 -39.17 -8.00 -42.49
C SER A 76 -39.90 -8.75 -41.38
N LYS A 77 -40.57 -9.85 -41.73
CA LYS A 77 -40.68 -10.98 -40.79
C LYS A 77 -39.37 -11.75 -40.85
N ALA A 78 -38.25 -11.06 -40.59
CA ALA A 78 -37.06 -11.73 -40.13
C ALA A 78 -37.39 -12.25 -38.72
N THR A 79 -37.69 -13.53 -38.62
CA THR A 79 -37.75 -14.23 -37.36
C THR A 79 -36.40 -14.02 -36.69
N VAL A 80 -36.35 -13.01 -35.79
CA VAL A 80 -35.17 -12.79 -34.99
C VAL A 80 -34.98 -14.09 -34.22
N ASN A 81 -33.98 -14.86 -34.64
CA ASN A 81 -33.69 -16.10 -34.01
C ASN A 81 -33.12 -15.78 -32.62
N TRP A 82 -33.99 -15.63 -31.63
CA TRP A 82 -33.67 -15.25 -30.24
C TRP A 82 -32.57 -16.10 -29.70
N ARG A 83 -32.44 -17.34 -30.17
CA ARG A 83 -31.31 -18.22 -29.79
C ARG A 83 -29.98 -17.69 -30.28
N SER A 84 -29.90 -17.13 -31.49
CA SER A 84 -28.66 -16.54 -32.04
C SER A 84 -28.32 -15.20 -31.36
N VAL A 85 -29.33 -14.40 -30.98
CA VAL A 85 -29.12 -13.16 -30.20
C VAL A 85 -28.63 -13.47 -28.80
N LEU A 86 -29.25 -14.44 -28.10
CA LEU A 86 -28.81 -14.90 -26.78
C LEU A 86 -27.41 -15.50 -26.85
N PHE A 87 -27.09 -16.26 -27.90
CA PHE A 87 -25.76 -16.84 -28.09
C PHE A 87 -24.70 -15.76 -28.29
N ARG A 88 -24.98 -14.72 -29.07
CA ARG A 88 -24.07 -13.57 -29.26
C ARG A 88 -23.91 -12.76 -27.96
N ALA A 89 -25.01 -12.52 -27.24
CA ALA A 89 -24.96 -11.83 -25.95
C ALA A 89 -24.15 -12.64 -24.90
N ALA A 90 -24.34 -13.96 -24.85
CA ALA A 90 -23.56 -14.83 -23.98
C ALA A 90 -22.06 -14.83 -24.34
N MET A 91 -21.72 -14.90 -25.63
CA MET A 91 -20.34 -14.81 -26.10
C MET A 91 -19.70 -13.45 -25.71
N LEU A 92 -20.46 -12.35 -25.84
CA LEU A 92 -19.98 -11.01 -25.46
C LEU A 92 -19.72 -10.92 -23.94
N LEU A 93 -20.61 -11.49 -23.13
CA LEU A 93 -20.43 -11.58 -21.68
C LEU A 93 -19.22 -12.42 -21.29
N ILE A 94 -18.98 -13.54 -21.99
CA ILE A 94 -17.79 -14.38 -21.77
C ILE A 94 -16.52 -13.62 -22.14
N VAL A 95 -16.51 -12.89 -23.28
CA VAL A 95 -15.34 -12.08 -23.68
C VAL A 95 -15.09 -10.95 -22.70
N VAL A 96 -16.12 -10.19 -22.32
CA VAL A 96 -16.00 -9.12 -21.33
C VAL A 96 -15.57 -9.67 -19.97
N GLY A 97 -16.17 -10.78 -19.55
CA GLY A 97 -15.81 -11.47 -18.31
C GLY A 97 -14.37 -11.99 -18.32
N SER A 98 -13.91 -12.57 -19.43
CA SER A 98 -12.54 -13.06 -19.58
C SER A 98 -11.51 -11.92 -19.62
N VAL A 99 -11.83 -10.80 -20.25
CA VAL A 99 -10.98 -9.59 -20.26
C VAL A 99 -10.92 -8.98 -18.87
N ALA A 100 -12.05 -8.84 -18.18
CA ALA A 100 -12.09 -8.35 -16.80
C ALA A 100 -11.32 -9.28 -15.85
N TYR A 101 -11.50 -10.60 -15.99
CA TYR A 101 -10.74 -11.60 -15.22
C TYR A 101 -9.24 -11.51 -15.52
N ALA A 102 -8.84 -11.42 -16.78
CA ALA A 102 -7.44 -11.27 -17.18
C ALA A 102 -6.83 -9.95 -16.68
N PHE A 103 -7.60 -8.87 -16.62
CA PHE A 103 -7.18 -7.59 -16.07
C PHE A 103 -7.00 -7.69 -14.54
N MET A 104 -7.93 -8.30 -13.83
CA MET A 104 -7.80 -8.56 -12.38
C MET A 104 -6.64 -9.52 -12.06
N ALA A 105 -6.47 -10.58 -12.86
CA ALA A 105 -5.37 -11.55 -12.68
C ALA A 105 -3.99 -10.96 -13.02
N ARG A 106 -3.92 -9.91 -13.84
CA ARG A 106 -2.68 -9.20 -14.20
C ARG A 106 -2.25 -8.14 -13.18
N GLN A 107 -3.05 -7.79 -12.21
CA GLN A 107 -2.57 -6.94 -11.12
C GLN A 107 -1.53 -7.72 -10.31
N LYS A 108 -0.27 -7.62 -10.75
CA LYS A 108 0.88 -8.18 -10.03
C LYS A 108 0.89 -7.59 -8.63
N GLU A 109 0.86 -8.46 -7.64
CA GLU A 109 1.06 -8.11 -6.26
C GLU A 109 2.39 -7.40 -6.11
N GLN A 110 2.38 -6.16 -5.64
CA GLN A 110 3.56 -5.38 -5.34
C GLN A 110 3.89 -5.57 -3.86
N TYR A 111 5.17 -5.46 -3.51
CA TYR A 111 5.62 -5.55 -2.14
C TYR A 111 6.31 -4.26 -1.73
N TYR A 112 5.95 -3.76 -0.57
CA TYR A 112 6.65 -2.68 0.11
C TYR A 112 7.69 -3.27 1.05
N ILE A 113 8.89 -2.69 1.06
CA ILE A 113 9.98 -3.11 1.94
C ILE A 113 10.41 -1.88 2.73
N CYS A 114 10.24 -1.96 4.05
CA CYS A 114 10.72 -0.97 4.99
C CYS A 114 11.99 -1.51 5.66
N LYS A 115 13.03 -0.70 5.75
CA LYS A 115 14.33 -1.09 6.31
C LYS A 115 14.76 -0.12 7.39
N ALA A 116 15.29 -0.65 8.47
CA ALA A 116 16.09 0.05 9.45
C ALA A 116 17.56 -0.34 9.23
N PRO A 117 18.39 0.53 8.65
CA PRO A 117 19.81 0.21 8.45
C PRO A 117 20.52 0.07 9.81
N ASP A 118 21.73 -0.51 9.80
CA ASP A 118 22.56 -0.58 10.99
C ASP A 118 22.74 0.81 11.62
N GLY A 119 22.78 0.88 12.93
CA GLY A 119 22.86 2.11 13.70
C GLY A 119 21.56 2.90 13.83
N ASN A 120 20.48 2.50 13.18
CA ASN A 120 19.21 3.24 13.16
C ASN A 120 18.03 2.35 13.50
N LYS A 121 16.97 2.99 13.99
CA LYS A 121 15.65 2.38 14.21
C LYS A 121 14.62 3.09 13.35
N THR A 122 13.56 2.41 12.99
CA THR A 122 12.50 2.96 12.12
C THR A 122 11.13 2.63 12.68
N GLU A 123 10.27 3.62 12.81
CA GLU A 123 8.87 3.42 13.15
C GLU A 123 8.03 3.43 11.86
N ILE A 124 7.07 2.52 11.78
CA ILE A 124 6.19 2.33 10.63
C ILE A 124 4.76 2.16 11.13
N ILE A 125 3.81 2.83 10.49
CA ILE A 125 2.39 2.58 10.68
C ILE A 125 1.88 1.86 9.44
N LEU A 126 1.40 0.63 9.61
CA LEU A 126 0.85 -0.19 8.54
C LEU A 126 -0.57 0.28 8.15
N PRO A 127 -1.09 -0.12 6.96
CA PRO A 127 -2.42 0.29 6.50
C PRO A 127 -3.60 -0.10 7.40
N ASP A 128 -3.41 -1.07 8.31
CA ASP A 128 -4.40 -1.47 9.32
C ASP A 128 -4.24 -0.72 10.65
N SER A 129 -3.43 0.35 10.67
CA SER A 129 -3.06 1.13 11.85
C SER A 129 -2.24 0.35 12.90
N THR A 130 -1.63 -0.75 12.53
CA THR A 130 -0.64 -1.45 13.37
C THR A 130 0.63 -0.63 13.42
N HIS A 131 1.15 -0.36 14.62
CA HIS A 131 2.45 0.27 14.82
C HIS A 131 3.54 -0.79 14.89
N VAL A 132 4.63 -0.55 14.16
CA VAL A 132 5.80 -1.44 14.11
C VAL A 132 7.06 -0.60 14.29
N TRP A 133 7.89 -0.97 15.24
CA TRP A 133 9.25 -0.44 15.40
C TRP A 133 10.23 -1.49 14.90
N LEU A 134 11.08 -1.12 13.97
CA LEU A 134 12.18 -1.94 13.48
C LEU A 134 13.47 -1.56 14.19
N ASN A 135 14.18 -2.53 14.73
CA ASN A 135 15.50 -2.34 15.29
C ASN A 135 16.58 -2.30 14.20
N ALA A 136 17.80 -1.90 14.56
CA ALA A 136 18.94 -1.79 13.65
C ALA A 136 19.20 -3.09 12.86
N GLY A 137 19.47 -2.97 11.57
CA GLY A 137 19.73 -4.09 10.67
C GLY A 137 18.48 -4.91 10.30
N SER A 138 17.25 -4.36 10.49
CA SER A 138 16.01 -5.09 10.27
C SER A 138 15.28 -4.66 9.01
N SER A 139 14.48 -5.57 8.46
CA SER A 139 13.59 -5.28 7.33
C SER A 139 12.21 -5.91 7.52
N LEU A 140 11.18 -5.16 7.13
CA LEU A 140 9.79 -5.60 7.11
C LEU A 140 9.25 -5.50 5.68
N LYS A 141 8.67 -6.60 5.20
CA LYS A 141 8.04 -6.67 3.87
C LYS A 141 6.56 -6.98 4.01
N TYR A 142 5.72 -6.26 3.28
CA TYR A 142 4.29 -6.53 3.19
C TYR A 142 3.75 -6.26 1.78
N SER A 143 2.60 -6.85 1.45
CA SER A 143 1.97 -6.74 0.14
C SER A 143 1.22 -5.43 -0.05
N SER A 144 1.07 -4.97 -1.29
CA SER A 144 0.15 -3.90 -1.67
C SER A 144 -1.32 -4.23 -1.40
N ARG A 145 -1.63 -5.52 -1.19
CA ARG A 145 -2.95 -6.03 -0.79
C ARG A 145 -3.06 -6.30 0.71
N PHE A 146 -2.09 -5.81 1.48
CA PHE A 146 -2.17 -5.88 2.93
C PHE A 146 -3.46 -5.24 3.43
N ASN A 147 -4.13 -5.91 4.35
CA ASN A 147 -5.45 -5.58 4.90
C ASN A 147 -6.65 -5.82 3.97
N ASP A 148 -6.49 -6.01 2.67
CA ASP A 148 -7.57 -6.45 1.77
C ASP A 148 -7.73 -7.97 1.83
N ASP A 149 -6.72 -8.70 1.41
CA ASP A 149 -6.73 -10.18 1.37
C ASP A 149 -6.29 -10.79 2.71
N ASN A 150 -5.24 -10.25 3.33
CA ASN A 150 -4.65 -10.74 4.57
C ASN A 150 -3.87 -9.63 5.29
N ARG A 151 -3.39 -9.92 6.51
CA ARG A 151 -2.50 -9.05 7.29
C ARG A 151 -1.17 -9.75 7.54
N ASN A 152 -0.51 -10.17 6.44
CA ASN A 152 0.76 -10.86 6.52
C ASN A 152 1.92 -9.90 6.28
N VAL A 153 2.92 -9.99 7.14
CA VAL A 153 4.21 -9.31 6.98
C VAL A 153 5.33 -10.33 7.07
N SER A 154 6.44 -10.09 6.39
CA SER A 154 7.66 -10.89 6.54
C SER A 154 8.71 -10.05 7.25
N LEU A 155 9.30 -10.59 8.29
CA LEU A 155 10.33 -9.93 9.11
C LEU A 155 11.66 -10.66 8.95
N GLU A 156 12.70 -9.87 8.71
CA GLU A 156 14.10 -10.24 8.91
C GLU A 156 14.72 -9.25 9.91
N GLY A 157 15.26 -9.73 10.99
CA GLY A 157 15.76 -8.89 12.07
C GLY A 157 14.83 -8.84 13.29
N GLU A 158 14.76 -7.70 13.96
CA GLU A 158 13.98 -7.50 15.18
C GLU A 158 12.95 -6.38 15.01
N ALA A 159 11.73 -6.67 15.47
CA ALA A 159 10.65 -5.71 15.45
C ALA A 159 9.72 -5.89 16.66
N TYR A 160 9.29 -4.77 17.20
CA TYR A 160 8.20 -4.69 18.16
C TYR A 160 6.91 -4.28 17.47
N PHE A 161 5.83 -5.00 17.79
CA PHE A 161 4.53 -4.82 17.16
C PHE A 161 3.48 -4.41 18.20
N GLU A 162 2.73 -3.37 17.88
CA GLU A 162 1.46 -3.04 18.53
C GLU A 162 0.34 -3.24 17.50
N VAL A 163 -0.16 -4.49 17.44
CA VAL A 163 -1.13 -4.88 16.40
C VAL A 163 -2.52 -4.41 16.76
N THR A 164 -3.14 -3.69 15.82
CA THR A 164 -4.54 -3.28 15.93
C THR A 164 -5.46 -4.50 15.93
N HIS A 165 -6.41 -4.54 16.87
CA HIS A 165 -7.33 -5.66 17.02
C HIS A 165 -8.35 -5.71 15.87
N HIS A 166 -8.47 -6.91 15.26
CA HIS A 166 -9.49 -7.23 14.27
C HIS A 166 -10.04 -8.64 14.53
N ASP A 167 -11.35 -8.77 14.73
CA ASP A 167 -11.97 -10.05 15.09
C ASP A 167 -11.85 -11.11 13.99
N ASN A 168 -11.97 -10.70 12.72
CA ASN A 168 -12.11 -11.61 11.59
C ASN A 168 -10.82 -11.82 10.77
N LYS A 169 -9.76 -11.04 11.02
CA LYS A 169 -8.50 -11.15 10.27
C LYS A 169 -7.33 -11.31 11.22
N LYS A 170 -6.67 -12.46 11.19
CA LYS A 170 -5.41 -12.67 11.90
C LYS A 170 -4.31 -11.79 11.27
N PHE A 171 -3.38 -11.33 12.10
CA PHE A 171 -2.13 -10.70 11.69
C PHE A 171 -1.04 -11.75 11.81
N THR A 172 -0.21 -11.90 10.79
CA THR A 172 0.85 -12.91 10.77
C THR A 172 2.20 -12.28 10.47
N VAL A 173 3.17 -12.47 11.37
CA VAL A 173 4.57 -12.16 11.12
C VAL A 173 5.27 -13.45 10.69
N LYS A 174 5.72 -13.47 9.44
CA LYS A 174 6.47 -14.58 8.87
C LYS A 174 7.96 -14.37 9.09
N THR A 175 8.62 -15.38 9.62
CA THR A 175 10.08 -15.47 9.71
C THR A 175 10.57 -16.70 8.93
N ASP A 176 11.87 -16.92 8.88
CA ASP A 176 12.43 -18.09 8.18
C ASP A 176 12.08 -19.42 8.86
N ASN A 177 11.77 -19.41 10.17
CA ASN A 177 11.65 -20.64 10.94
C ASN A 177 10.24 -20.88 11.54
N TYR A 178 9.42 -19.84 11.66
CA TYR A 178 8.08 -19.91 12.24
C TYR A 178 7.23 -18.70 11.84
N ASP A 179 5.94 -18.83 11.97
CA ASP A 179 4.97 -17.76 11.82
C ASP A 179 4.40 -17.37 13.18
N VAL A 180 4.36 -16.06 13.48
CA VAL A 180 3.72 -15.50 14.68
C VAL A 180 2.34 -15.01 14.32
N VAL A 181 1.29 -15.65 14.82
CA VAL A 181 -0.10 -15.38 14.48
C VAL A 181 -0.83 -14.75 15.64
N VAL A 182 -1.43 -13.57 15.41
CA VAL A 182 -2.11 -12.78 16.45
C VAL A 182 -3.42 -12.15 15.93
N LYS A 183 -4.24 -11.61 16.84
CA LYS A 183 -5.45 -10.85 16.48
C LYS A 183 -5.36 -9.36 16.87
N GLY A 184 -4.70 -9.06 17.99
CA GLY A 184 -4.54 -7.73 18.54
C GLY A 184 -3.65 -7.80 19.77
N THR A 185 -2.34 -7.69 19.59
CA THR A 185 -1.32 -8.15 20.54
C THR A 185 -0.15 -7.19 20.52
N LYS A 186 0.52 -7.03 21.66
CA LYS A 186 1.80 -6.35 21.79
C LYS A 186 2.88 -7.38 22.06
N PHE A 187 3.86 -7.47 21.17
CA PHE A 187 4.91 -8.48 21.23
C PHE A 187 6.15 -8.04 20.49
N ASP A 188 7.27 -8.65 20.82
CA ASP A 188 8.55 -8.49 20.16
C ASP A 188 8.97 -9.76 19.45
N VAL A 189 9.59 -9.64 18.29
CA VAL A 189 10.17 -10.74 17.51
C VAL A 189 11.59 -10.38 17.12
N ALA A 190 12.57 -11.17 17.57
CA ALA A 190 13.97 -11.07 17.16
C ALA A 190 14.33 -12.32 16.34
N SER A 191 14.53 -12.16 15.04
CA SER A 191 14.83 -13.24 14.10
C SER A 191 15.86 -12.79 13.05
N TYR A 192 17.04 -12.38 13.50
CA TYR A 192 18.18 -12.06 12.63
C TYR A 192 18.75 -13.34 12.04
N GLN A 193 18.99 -13.36 10.73
CA GLN A 193 19.55 -14.54 10.05
C GLN A 193 20.95 -14.92 10.60
N SER A 194 21.75 -13.92 10.99
CA SER A 194 23.10 -14.10 11.53
C SER A 194 23.15 -14.63 12.95
N ASP A 195 22.04 -14.57 13.69
CA ASP A 195 22.05 -14.92 15.10
C ASP A 195 21.70 -16.41 15.29
N PRO A 196 22.34 -17.10 16.26
CA PRO A 196 22.12 -18.54 16.50
C PRO A 196 20.75 -18.83 17.10
N VAL A 197 20.11 -17.80 17.68
CA VAL A 197 18.79 -17.90 18.32
C VAL A 197 17.79 -16.95 17.67
N SER A 198 16.51 -17.32 17.74
CA SER A 198 15.40 -16.45 17.41
C SER A 198 14.41 -16.45 18.58
N MET A 199 13.80 -15.28 18.86
CA MET A 199 12.95 -15.10 20.04
C MET A 199 11.64 -14.43 19.71
N VAL A 200 10.60 -14.80 20.46
CA VAL A 200 9.32 -14.08 20.50
C VAL A 200 8.97 -13.81 21.96
N SER A 201 8.75 -12.55 22.32
CA SER A 201 8.37 -12.13 23.68
C SER A 201 6.99 -11.51 23.69
N LEU A 202 6.06 -12.05 24.46
CA LEU A 202 4.67 -11.59 24.51
C LEU A 202 4.42 -10.65 25.68
N VAL A 203 4.07 -9.39 25.38
CA VAL A 203 3.77 -8.34 26.37
C VAL A 203 2.29 -8.31 26.74
N LYS A 204 1.37 -8.33 25.73
CA LYS A 204 -0.07 -8.23 25.96
C LYS A 204 -0.83 -8.95 24.85
N GLY A 205 -1.91 -9.67 25.22
CA GLY A 205 -2.76 -10.39 24.27
C GLY A 205 -2.46 -11.88 24.22
N SER A 206 -2.45 -12.46 23.05
CA SER A 206 -2.12 -13.88 22.81
C SER A 206 -1.36 -14.06 21.51
N VAL A 207 -0.47 -15.02 21.47
CA VAL A 207 0.33 -15.42 20.30
C VAL A 207 0.14 -16.92 20.07
N GLU A 208 -0.13 -17.30 18.82
CA GLU A 208 0.02 -18.64 18.30
C GLU A 208 1.31 -18.65 17.46
N LEU A 209 2.37 -19.29 17.93
CA LEU A 209 3.62 -19.48 17.18
C LEU A 209 3.51 -20.79 16.40
N ALA A 210 3.33 -20.68 15.09
CA ALA A 210 3.17 -21.83 14.19
C ALA A 210 4.51 -22.19 13.53
N TYR A 211 4.92 -23.44 13.63
CA TYR A 211 6.14 -23.96 13.01
C TYR A 211 5.87 -25.33 12.38
N GLU A 212 6.84 -25.90 11.69
CA GLU A 212 6.66 -27.13 10.90
C GLU A 212 6.03 -28.31 11.68
N LYS A 213 6.37 -28.46 12.98
CA LYS A 213 5.95 -29.61 13.81
C LYS A 213 4.74 -29.33 14.70
N GLY A 214 4.19 -28.10 14.69
CA GLY A 214 3.03 -27.78 15.52
C GLY A 214 2.84 -26.29 15.81
N VAL A 215 2.16 -26.00 16.92
CA VAL A 215 1.84 -24.66 17.39
C VAL A 215 2.20 -24.54 18.85
N ILE A 216 2.80 -23.41 19.24
CA ILE A 216 3.10 -23.06 20.63
C ILE A 216 2.22 -21.84 20.99
N ASP A 217 1.31 -22.02 21.93
CA ASP A 217 0.51 -20.92 22.47
C ASP A 217 1.30 -20.17 23.54
N MET A 218 1.26 -18.84 23.49
CA MET A 218 1.93 -17.97 24.46
C MET A 218 0.95 -17.08 25.22
N LYS A 219 1.28 -16.85 26.49
CA LYS A 219 0.59 -15.92 27.40
C LYS A 219 1.48 -14.70 27.69
N PRO A 220 0.91 -13.56 28.11
CA PRO A 220 1.69 -12.40 28.52
C PRO A 220 2.75 -12.73 29.58
N GLY A 221 3.96 -12.21 29.40
CA GLY A 221 5.12 -12.54 30.23
C GLY A 221 5.82 -13.85 29.88
N GLU A 222 5.44 -14.50 28.77
CA GLU A 222 6.15 -15.67 28.25
C GLU A 222 7.04 -15.27 27.05
N ARG A 223 8.20 -15.89 26.96
CA ARG A 223 9.14 -15.84 25.83
C ARG A 223 9.33 -17.25 25.27
N VAL A 224 9.38 -17.35 23.97
CA VAL A 224 9.78 -18.56 23.25
C VAL A 224 11.10 -18.27 22.55
N VAL A 225 12.08 -19.13 22.78
CA VAL A 225 13.42 -19.08 22.17
C VAL A 225 13.61 -20.30 21.29
N LEU A 226 13.96 -20.09 20.04
CA LEU A 226 14.40 -21.12 19.09
C LEU A 226 15.92 -21.12 19.03
N ASP A 227 16.56 -22.23 19.37
CA ASP A 227 17.94 -22.49 18.97
C ASP A 227 17.94 -22.98 17.50
N LYS A 228 18.50 -22.17 16.60
CA LYS A 228 18.52 -22.47 15.16
C LYS A 228 19.46 -23.61 14.80
N ASN A 229 20.44 -23.92 15.63
CA ASN A 229 21.39 -25.02 15.38
C ASN A 229 20.76 -26.37 15.67
N THR A 230 19.93 -26.44 16.73
CA THR A 230 19.28 -27.69 17.15
C THR A 230 17.84 -27.80 16.62
N GLY A 231 17.20 -26.66 16.28
CA GLY A 231 15.77 -26.58 15.92
C GLY A 231 14.86 -26.75 17.14
N GLU A 232 15.38 -26.63 18.36
CA GLU A 232 14.63 -26.83 19.59
C GLU A 232 14.01 -25.51 20.07
N PHE A 233 12.73 -25.57 20.48
CA PHE A 233 12.00 -24.46 21.07
C PHE A 233 11.95 -24.61 22.59
N THR A 234 12.37 -23.56 23.28
CA THR A 234 12.27 -23.45 24.74
C THR A 234 11.30 -22.33 25.08
N LYS A 235 10.37 -22.60 26.01
CA LYS A 235 9.42 -21.61 26.51
C LYS A 235 9.77 -21.27 27.95
N GLU A 236 9.90 -19.97 28.22
CA GLU A 236 10.30 -19.45 29.54
C GLU A 236 9.46 -18.25 29.95
N LYS A 237 9.48 -17.92 31.24
CA LYS A 237 8.96 -16.63 31.71
C LYS A 237 10.08 -15.60 31.66
N TYR A 238 9.74 -14.41 31.25
CA TYR A 238 10.66 -13.28 31.24
C TYR A 238 10.09 -12.10 32.03
N THR A 239 10.99 -11.32 32.60
CA THR A 239 10.66 -10.13 33.41
C THR A 239 11.31 -8.86 32.85
N ASP A 240 12.20 -9.01 31.89
CA ASP A 240 12.88 -7.90 31.22
C ASP A 240 11.91 -7.13 30.32
N ASP A 241 12.23 -5.87 30.06
CA ASP A 241 11.47 -5.02 29.17
C ASP A 241 11.87 -5.28 27.70
N SER A 242 11.09 -6.11 26.99
CA SER A 242 11.33 -6.39 25.56
C SER A 242 11.19 -5.15 24.66
N ARG A 243 10.78 -4.00 25.22
CA ARG A 243 10.74 -2.69 24.54
C ARG A 243 11.95 -1.82 24.85
N ALA A 244 12.83 -2.27 25.77
CA ALA A 244 13.96 -1.46 26.24
C ALA A 244 14.76 -0.84 25.10
N TRP A 245 14.95 -1.59 24.02
CA TRP A 245 15.68 -1.12 22.85
C TRP A 245 14.98 0.05 22.13
N ILE A 246 13.64 0.13 22.14
CA ILE A 246 12.90 1.28 21.58
C ILE A 246 13.27 2.56 22.32
N ASP A 247 13.37 2.47 23.63
CA ASP A 247 13.73 3.57 24.54
C ASP A 247 15.25 3.79 24.64
N ASN A 248 16.02 3.25 23.70
CA ASN A 248 17.48 3.33 23.66
C ASN A 248 18.15 2.73 24.92
N ARG A 249 17.61 1.64 25.42
CA ARG A 249 18.22 0.83 26.47
C ARG A 249 18.53 -0.56 25.92
N THR A 250 19.70 -1.09 26.20
CA THR A 250 20.08 -2.45 25.82
C THR A 250 20.48 -3.17 27.11
N GLU A 251 19.71 -4.17 27.50
CA GLU A 251 19.95 -4.99 28.68
C GLU A 251 20.15 -6.43 28.20
N LEU A 252 21.38 -6.91 28.36
CA LEU A 252 21.79 -8.25 27.93
C LEU A 252 22.45 -8.92 29.14
N ASP A 253 21.87 -10.03 29.56
CA ASP A 253 22.38 -10.82 30.67
C ASP A 253 22.98 -12.13 30.14
N ASN A 254 24.15 -12.50 30.66
CA ASN A 254 24.84 -13.74 30.30
C ASN A 254 25.04 -13.97 28.80
N ILE A 255 25.40 -12.91 28.04
CA ILE A 255 25.64 -12.99 26.58
C ILE A 255 27.09 -13.31 26.26
N SER A 256 27.35 -14.20 25.30
CA SER A 256 28.72 -14.46 24.82
C SER A 256 29.30 -13.26 24.08
N LEU A 257 30.63 -13.05 24.15
CA LEU A 257 31.28 -11.95 23.43
C LEU A 257 31.01 -11.98 21.93
N ILE A 258 30.92 -13.15 21.30
CA ILE A 258 30.62 -13.27 19.86
C ILE A 258 29.19 -12.82 19.56
N ASP A 259 28.21 -13.11 20.41
CA ASP A 259 26.83 -12.68 20.23
C ASP A 259 26.68 -11.19 20.58
N LEU A 260 27.35 -10.72 21.63
CA LEU A 260 27.45 -9.30 21.97
C LEU A 260 28.06 -8.49 20.80
N ALA A 261 29.12 -9.02 20.18
CA ALA A 261 29.72 -8.39 19.00
C ALA A 261 28.73 -8.23 17.84
N ARG A 262 27.82 -9.20 17.60
CA ARG A 262 26.75 -9.08 16.60
C ARG A 262 25.76 -7.96 16.94
N VAL A 263 25.30 -7.93 18.18
CA VAL A 263 24.37 -6.88 18.68
C VAL A 263 25.01 -5.50 18.54
N LEU A 264 26.23 -5.32 19.05
CA LEU A 264 26.95 -4.04 18.98
C LEU A 264 27.27 -3.64 17.53
N SER A 265 27.59 -4.60 16.65
CA SER A 265 27.85 -4.33 15.23
C SER A 265 26.65 -3.69 14.58
N ARG A 266 25.44 -4.22 14.78
CA ARG A 266 24.19 -3.66 14.28
C ARG A 266 23.86 -2.32 14.93
N GLN A 267 24.01 -2.21 16.25
CA GLN A 267 23.63 -1.03 17.01
C GLN A 267 24.49 0.20 16.70
N TYR A 268 25.78 0.00 16.45
CA TYR A 268 26.77 1.09 16.23
C TYR A 268 27.23 1.21 14.77
N ASP A 269 26.66 0.44 13.84
CA ASP A 269 27.05 0.42 12.42
C ASP A 269 28.54 0.18 12.22
N VAL A 270 29.08 -0.84 12.90
CA VAL A 270 30.49 -1.30 12.82
C VAL A 270 30.55 -2.80 12.53
N LYS A 271 31.72 -3.33 12.23
CA LYS A 271 31.97 -4.76 12.10
C LYS A 271 32.97 -5.20 13.16
N ILE A 272 32.51 -5.96 14.15
CA ILE A 272 33.33 -6.47 15.23
C ILE A 272 33.72 -7.91 14.95
N HIS A 273 35.02 -8.17 14.84
CA HIS A 273 35.62 -9.45 14.53
C HIS A 273 36.32 -10.01 15.79
N VAL A 274 35.72 -11.02 16.41
CA VAL A 274 36.33 -11.71 17.54
C VAL A 274 37.19 -12.84 17.00
N GLN A 275 38.52 -12.72 17.11
CA GLN A 275 39.49 -13.65 16.52
C GLN A 275 39.97 -14.74 17.49
N SER A 276 39.67 -14.62 18.79
CA SER A 276 40.00 -15.63 19.81
C SER A 276 38.77 -16.49 20.15
N ALA A 277 38.89 -17.80 20.01
CA ALA A 277 37.83 -18.75 20.39
C ALA A 277 37.53 -18.70 21.91
N ARG A 278 38.54 -18.43 22.75
CA ARG A 278 38.37 -18.27 24.20
C ARG A 278 37.52 -17.04 24.51
N LEU A 279 37.90 -15.90 23.95
CA LEU A 279 37.16 -14.63 24.12
C LEU A 279 35.76 -14.71 23.56
N ALA A 280 35.56 -15.36 22.41
CA ALA A 280 34.26 -15.53 21.78
C ALA A 280 33.21 -16.16 22.72
N ASN A 281 33.66 -17.10 23.57
CA ASN A 281 32.82 -17.82 24.51
C ASN A 281 32.82 -17.18 25.93
N THR A 282 33.49 -16.07 26.15
CA THR A 282 33.42 -15.34 27.42
C THR A 282 32.07 -14.62 27.53
N HIS A 283 31.40 -14.73 28.63
CA HIS A 283 30.08 -14.17 28.86
C HIS A 283 30.13 -12.87 29.66
N PHE A 284 29.28 -11.94 29.31
CA PHE A 284 29.13 -10.63 29.90
C PHE A 284 27.69 -10.34 30.29
N ALA A 285 27.48 -9.49 31.28
CA ALA A 285 26.24 -8.80 31.54
C ALA A 285 26.46 -7.33 31.18
N VAL A 286 25.62 -6.81 30.28
CA VAL A 286 25.78 -5.48 29.68
C VAL A 286 24.47 -4.69 29.80
N SER A 287 24.56 -3.49 30.36
CA SER A 287 23.45 -2.54 30.41
C SER A 287 23.90 -1.22 29.78
N LEU A 288 23.36 -0.88 28.63
CA LEU A 288 23.69 0.33 27.90
C LEU A 288 22.46 1.24 27.82
N ARG A 289 22.70 2.54 27.88
CA ARG A 289 21.66 3.57 27.71
C ARG A 289 21.77 4.32 26.37
N ASN A 290 22.55 3.74 25.43
CA ASN A 290 22.84 4.27 24.09
C ASN A 290 23.33 5.75 24.07
N LYS A 291 24.01 6.14 25.14
CA LYS A 291 24.78 7.39 25.24
C LYS A 291 26.27 7.13 25.07
N GLU A 292 26.66 5.90 25.29
CA GLU A 292 28.00 5.38 25.16
C GLU A 292 28.39 5.27 23.69
N THR A 293 29.62 5.64 23.36
CA THR A 293 30.21 5.30 22.06
C THR A 293 30.62 3.82 22.03
N ILE A 294 30.76 3.25 20.82
CA ILE A 294 31.25 1.87 20.71
C ILE A 294 32.60 1.66 21.44
N MET A 295 33.48 2.67 21.45
CA MET A 295 34.75 2.57 22.12
C MET A 295 34.60 2.57 23.66
N ASP A 296 33.69 3.38 24.20
CA ASP A 296 33.39 3.37 25.64
C ASP A 296 32.91 1.99 26.09
N VAL A 297 32.06 1.33 25.29
CA VAL A 297 31.58 -0.03 25.56
C VAL A 297 32.73 -1.04 25.51
N LEU A 298 33.57 -0.98 24.50
CA LEU A 298 34.66 -1.92 24.31
C LEU A 298 35.76 -1.72 25.35
N ASP A 299 36.07 -0.49 25.75
CA ASP A 299 37.00 -0.16 26.81
C ASP A 299 36.51 -0.71 28.15
N ALA A 300 35.21 -0.61 28.44
CA ALA A 300 34.61 -1.19 29.63
C ALA A 300 34.74 -2.73 29.65
N LEU A 301 34.48 -3.40 28.50
CA LEU A 301 34.65 -4.85 28.39
C LEU A 301 36.13 -5.26 28.56
N GLN A 302 37.07 -4.46 28.06
CA GLN A 302 38.50 -4.69 28.22
C GLN A 302 38.98 -4.57 29.68
N MET A 303 38.33 -3.76 30.50
CA MET A 303 38.59 -3.69 31.95
C MET A 303 38.14 -4.95 32.69
N ILE A 304 37.13 -5.66 32.18
CA ILE A 304 36.59 -6.88 32.79
C ILE A 304 37.41 -8.10 32.36
N GLU A 305 37.66 -8.22 31.08
CA GLU A 305 38.39 -9.33 30.49
C GLU A 305 39.53 -8.79 29.60
N PRO A 306 40.78 -9.13 29.90
CA PRO A 306 41.94 -8.67 29.14
C PRO A 306 41.83 -9.09 27.66
N MET A 307 41.84 -8.12 26.76
CA MET A 307 41.81 -8.31 25.32
C MET A 307 42.47 -7.15 24.61
N LYS A 308 42.95 -7.38 23.41
CA LYS A 308 43.50 -6.32 22.54
C LYS A 308 42.47 -5.90 21.53
N ILE A 309 42.19 -4.61 21.44
CA ILE A 309 41.22 -4.03 20.52
C ILE A 309 41.95 -3.18 19.49
N THR A 310 41.72 -3.46 18.23
CA THR A 310 42.30 -2.69 17.10
C THR A 310 41.18 -2.24 16.18
N ARG A 311 41.09 -0.93 15.88
CA ARG A 311 40.08 -0.36 15.01
C ARG A 311 40.68 0.13 13.71
N ASN A 312 40.05 -0.27 12.61
CA ASN A 312 40.32 0.25 11.27
C ASN A 312 39.01 0.71 10.62
N LYS A 313 38.74 2.01 10.68
CA LYS A 313 37.48 2.63 10.21
C LYS A 313 36.26 2.01 10.93
N ARG A 314 35.47 1.19 10.20
CA ARG A 314 34.29 0.49 10.71
C ARG A 314 34.60 -0.93 11.20
N ASP A 315 35.76 -1.46 10.88
CA ASP A 315 36.19 -2.79 11.33
C ASP A 315 36.92 -2.70 12.65
N ILE A 316 36.50 -3.51 13.62
CA ILE A 316 37.07 -3.62 14.95
C ILE A 316 37.48 -5.08 15.18
N TYR A 317 38.71 -5.30 15.54
CA TYR A 317 39.28 -6.64 15.78
C TYR A 317 39.59 -6.81 17.26
N ILE A 318 39.07 -7.90 17.82
CA ILE A 318 39.30 -8.30 19.22
C ILE A 318 40.15 -9.55 19.23
N THR A 319 41.33 -9.46 19.82
CA THR A 319 42.33 -10.55 19.96
C THR A 319 42.75 -10.70 21.42
N GLU A 320 43.46 -11.78 21.74
CA GLU A 320 44.12 -11.94 23.05
C GLU A 320 45.27 -11.00 23.27
#